data_8a734201c0574c0391e55654967c3d71
#
_entry.id   8a734201c0574c0391e55654967c3d71
#
_cell.length_a   1.000
_cell.length_b   1.000
_cell.length_c   1.000
_cell.angle_alpha   90.00
_cell.angle_beta   90.00
_cell.angle_gamma   90.00
#
_symmetry.space_group_name_H-M   'P 1'
#
loop_
_entity.id
_entity.type
_entity.pdbx_description
1 polymer ?
#
loop_
_entity_poly.entity_id
_entity_poly.type
_entity_poly.pdbx_seq_one_letter_code
_entity_poly.pdbx_strand_id
1 'polypeptide(L)'
;AVTTDSKVHQGTIREYMEISTEVSGVIAFYAPTDFESVPRDFDGLINYYSADSPVAKLLGGPLDDRQEISNLFSIYKNVKQGSPAFLLLHGDEDPVVPVSQSELLEKKLLELGVPVTLRKEQGLTHCDYRFNTGENAAAIENFLDELLREDSQNSAASSLTC
;
A
#
# COMPACT_ATOMS: atom_id res chain seq x y z
N ALA A 1 8.90 3.53 2.92
CA ALA A 1 9.83 3.85 1.83
C ALA A 1 9.08 4.28 0.58
N VAL A 2 8.09 3.53 0.14
CA VAL A 2 7.35 3.75 -1.13
C VAL A 2 6.63 5.11 -1.21
N THR A 3 6.25 5.67 -0.09
CA THR A 3 5.38 6.86 -0.03
C THR A 3 6.06 8.09 0.56
N THR A 4 7.30 7.97 1.04
CA THR A 4 7.98 9.04 1.76
C THR A 4 9.43 9.19 1.30
N ASP A 5 9.86 10.43 1.04
CA ASP A 5 11.28 10.80 0.87
C ASP A 5 11.98 10.94 2.22
N SER A 6 11.37 10.46 3.27
CA SER A 6 11.85 10.68 4.63
C SER A 6 13.11 9.87 4.89
N LYS A 7 14.18 10.54 5.24
CA LYS A 7 15.44 9.90 5.72
C LYS A 7 15.21 8.94 6.90
N VAL A 8 14.10 9.09 7.62
CA VAL A 8 13.68 8.21 8.72
C VAL A 8 13.44 6.78 8.25
N HIS A 9 13.03 6.58 6.98
CA HIS A 9 12.72 5.28 6.41
C HIS A 9 13.86 4.66 5.59
N GLN A 10 14.98 5.38 5.42
CA GLN A 10 16.11 4.91 4.58
C GLN A 10 16.94 3.80 5.20
N GLY A 11 16.68 3.42 6.45
CA GLY A 11 17.52 2.44 7.14
C GLY A 11 18.95 2.93 7.43
N THR A 12 19.82 2.03 7.89
CA THR A 12 21.17 2.36 8.35
C THR A 12 22.27 1.58 7.62
N ILE A 13 21.97 0.95 6.49
CA ILE A 13 22.96 0.21 5.70
C ILE A 13 23.78 1.22 4.90
N ARG A 14 24.88 1.67 5.47
CA ARG A 14 25.72 2.77 4.94
C ARG A 14 26.20 2.56 3.50
N GLU A 15 26.43 1.32 3.10
CA GLU A 15 26.94 0.95 1.77
C GLU A 15 25.94 1.21 0.62
N TYR A 16 24.64 1.44 0.94
CA TYR A 16 23.58 1.58 -0.05
C TYR A 16 22.74 2.84 0.12
N MET A 17 23.25 3.85 0.85
CA MET A 17 22.52 5.10 1.11
C MET A 17 22.23 5.94 -0.14
N GLU A 18 23.01 5.76 -1.20
CA GLU A 18 22.85 6.44 -2.50
C GLU A 18 21.87 5.72 -3.45
N ILE A 19 21.46 4.50 -3.13
CA ILE A 19 20.50 3.78 -3.96
C ILE A 19 19.10 4.33 -3.68
N SER A 20 18.45 4.81 -4.74
CA SER A 20 17.04 5.25 -4.64
C SER A 20 16.15 4.10 -4.21
N THR A 21 15.23 4.38 -3.30
CA THR A 21 14.16 3.47 -2.90
C THR A 21 12.83 3.83 -3.56
N GLU A 22 12.86 4.73 -4.54
CA GLU A 22 11.69 5.09 -5.33
C GLU A 22 11.23 3.89 -6.16
N VAL A 23 9.93 3.79 -6.35
CA VAL A 23 9.28 2.75 -7.17
C VAL A 23 8.34 3.41 -8.14
N SER A 24 8.18 2.84 -9.34
CA SER A 24 7.32 3.36 -10.40
C SER A 24 5.83 3.13 -10.12
N GLY A 25 5.49 2.07 -9.37
CA GLY A 25 4.12 1.75 -8.99
C GLY A 25 4.03 0.82 -7.80
N VAL A 26 2.83 0.66 -7.26
CA VAL A 26 2.52 -0.18 -6.10
C VAL A 26 1.35 -1.09 -6.42
N ILE A 27 1.54 -2.40 -6.25
CA ILE A 27 0.45 -3.38 -6.24
C ILE A 27 0.25 -3.82 -4.80
N ALA A 28 -0.91 -3.53 -4.24
CA ALA A 28 -1.22 -3.88 -2.86
C ALA A 28 -2.37 -4.89 -2.80
N PHE A 29 -2.10 -6.04 -2.21
CA PHE A 29 -3.09 -7.08 -1.96
C PHE A 29 -3.58 -6.96 -0.53
N TYR A 30 -4.88 -6.74 -0.34
CA TYR A 30 -5.58 -6.74 0.94
C TYR A 30 -4.75 -6.13 2.10
N ALA A 31 -4.09 -5.00 1.82
CA ALA A 31 -3.16 -4.39 2.76
C ALA A 31 -3.86 -3.55 3.85
N PRO A 32 -3.44 -3.63 5.12
CA PRO A 32 -3.81 -2.64 6.12
C PRO A 32 -3.09 -1.32 5.81
N THR A 33 -3.83 -0.27 5.51
CA THR A 33 -3.28 1.00 5.05
C THR A 33 -3.18 2.04 6.15
N ASP A 34 -4.00 1.89 7.20
CA ASP A 34 -3.97 2.71 8.40
C ASP A 34 -4.57 1.95 9.59
N PHE A 35 -3.73 1.47 10.49
CA PHE A 35 -4.19 0.65 11.63
C PHE A 35 -5.19 1.36 12.54
N GLU A 36 -5.07 2.67 12.70
CA GLU A 36 -5.93 3.46 13.59
C GLU A 36 -7.34 3.65 13.02
N SER A 37 -7.51 3.52 11.70
CA SER A 37 -8.80 3.62 11.03
C SER A 37 -9.58 2.31 10.97
N VAL A 38 -8.99 1.19 11.42
CA VAL A 38 -9.72 -0.07 11.55
C VAL A 38 -10.76 0.09 12.66
N PRO A 39 -12.06 -0.18 12.39
CA PRO A 39 -13.09 -0.07 13.43
C PRO A 39 -12.79 -0.95 14.65
N ARG A 40 -13.02 -0.42 15.86
CA ARG A 40 -12.80 -1.18 17.10
C ARG A 40 -13.73 -2.37 17.26
N ASP A 41 -14.89 -2.31 16.62
CA ASP A 41 -15.91 -3.35 16.56
C ASP A 41 -15.80 -4.22 15.28
N PHE A 42 -14.68 -4.13 14.55
CA PHE A 42 -14.43 -5.03 13.44
C PHE A 42 -14.44 -6.48 13.89
N ASP A 43 -15.47 -7.22 13.48
CA ASP A 43 -15.68 -8.64 13.82
C ASP A 43 -14.87 -9.54 12.86
N GLY A 44 -13.56 -9.40 12.90
CA GLY A 44 -12.61 -10.17 12.09
C GLY A 44 -11.76 -11.12 12.94
N LEU A 45 -10.85 -11.83 12.26
CA LEU A 45 -9.94 -12.77 12.91
C LEU A 45 -8.85 -12.09 13.74
N ILE A 46 -8.61 -10.79 13.53
CA ILE A 46 -7.56 -10.03 14.22
C ILE A 46 -8.18 -8.86 14.98
N ASN A 47 -8.00 -8.86 16.28
CA ASN A 47 -8.25 -7.68 17.09
C ASN A 47 -7.00 -6.78 17.04
N TYR A 48 -7.05 -5.72 16.22
CA TYR A 48 -5.93 -4.79 16.00
C TYR A 48 -5.48 -4.07 17.28
N TYR A 49 -6.37 -3.89 18.24
CA TYR A 49 -6.11 -3.15 19.48
C TYR A 49 -5.63 -4.05 20.64
N SER A 50 -5.63 -5.38 20.44
CA SER A 50 -5.10 -6.30 21.44
C SER A 50 -3.58 -6.16 21.57
N ALA A 51 -3.08 -6.23 22.80
CA ALA A 51 -1.65 -6.24 23.09
C ALA A 51 -0.89 -7.43 22.47
N ASP A 52 -1.60 -8.53 22.20
CA ASP A 52 -1.05 -9.73 21.59
C ASP A 52 -1.23 -9.78 20.07
N SER A 53 -1.81 -8.74 19.48
CA SER A 53 -2.07 -8.68 18.03
C SER A 53 -0.78 -8.69 17.22
N PRO A 54 -0.82 -9.14 15.94
CA PRO A 54 0.28 -8.96 15.01
C PRO A 54 0.69 -7.49 14.86
N VAL A 55 -0.27 -6.57 14.93
CA VAL A 55 -0.02 -5.12 14.86
C VAL A 55 0.77 -4.66 16.09
N ALA A 56 0.39 -5.06 17.29
CA ALA A 56 1.13 -4.74 18.51
C ALA A 56 2.57 -5.28 18.48
N LYS A 57 2.77 -6.48 17.93
CA LYS A 57 4.12 -7.06 17.74
C LYS A 57 4.94 -6.26 16.74
N LEU A 58 4.34 -5.80 15.63
CA LEU A 58 5.00 -4.96 14.63
C LEU A 58 5.40 -3.60 15.21
N LEU A 59 4.52 -2.98 15.99
CA LEU A 59 4.74 -1.65 16.55
C LEU A 59 5.59 -1.64 17.83
N GLY A 60 5.85 -2.82 18.41
CA GLY A 60 6.56 -2.95 19.68
C GLY A 60 5.73 -2.59 20.91
N GLY A 61 4.40 -2.71 20.82
CA GLY A 61 3.42 -2.46 21.90
C GLY A 61 2.01 -2.23 21.35
N PRO A 62 1.00 -2.13 22.26
CA PRO A 62 -0.38 -1.90 21.87
C PRO A 62 -0.55 -0.66 20.97
N LEU A 63 -1.46 -0.75 20.00
CA LEU A 63 -1.70 0.32 19.02
C LEU A 63 -1.97 1.68 19.67
N ASP A 64 -2.76 1.69 20.77
CA ASP A 64 -3.11 2.90 21.48
C ASP A 64 -1.88 3.60 22.13
N ASP A 65 -0.83 2.85 22.45
CA ASP A 65 0.42 3.34 23.05
C ASP A 65 1.51 3.65 22.01
N ARG A 66 1.27 3.35 20.75
CA ARG A 66 2.27 3.40 19.67
C ARG A 66 1.83 4.25 18.45
N GLN A 67 1.04 5.27 18.68
CA GLN A 67 0.46 6.10 17.62
C GLN A 67 1.51 6.77 16.73
N GLU A 68 2.62 7.26 17.29
CA GLU A 68 3.70 7.87 16.49
C GLU A 68 4.32 6.86 15.51
N ILE A 69 4.57 5.64 15.99
CA ILE A 69 5.12 4.57 15.14
C ILE A 69 4.06 4.11 14.13
N SER A 70 2.80 3.96 14.57
CA SER A 70 1.67 3.64 13.68
C SER A 70 1.57 4.63 12.53
N ASN A 71 1.70 5.93 12.80
CA ASN A 71 1.68 6.98 11.79
C ASN A 71 2.82 6.83 10.76
N LEU A 72 4.01 6.42 11.18
CA LEU A 72 5.11 6.16 10.26
C LEU A 72 4.84 4.98 9.33
N PHE A 73 4.10 3.97 9.77
CA PHE A 73 3.72 2.82 8.97
C PHE A 73 2.45 3.03 8.15
N SER A 74 1.62 4.04 8.48
CA SER A 74 0.38 4.30 7.76
C SER A 74 0.65 4.78 6.34
N ILE A 75 0.29 3.97 5.35
CA ILE A 75 0.35 4.36 3.93
C ILE A 75 -0.59 5.55 3.71
N TYR A 76 -1.81 5.47 4.23
CA TYR A 76 -2.84 6.49 4.12
C TYR A 76 -2.36 7.88 4.60
N LYS A 77 -1.62 7.94 5.71
CA LYS A 77 -1.12 9.21 6.27
C LYS A 77 0.12 9.75 5.53
N ASN A 78 0.84 8.87 4.82
CA ASN A 78 2.12 9.20 4.20
C ASN A 78 2.05 9.37 2.68
N VAL A 79 0.94 9.01 2.01
CA VAL A 79 0.77 9.32 0.58
C VAL A 79 0.61 10.82 0.35
N LYS A 80 1.17 11.30 -0.75
CA LYS A 80 1.17 12.72 -1.13
C LYS A 80 0.98 12.87 -2.64
N GLN A 81 0.74 14.08 -3.11
CA GLN A 81 0.79 14.38 -4.53
C GLN A 81 2.16 13.95 -5.10
N GLY A 82 2.16 13.25 -6.23
CA GLY A 82 3.36 12.69 -6.83
C GLY A 82 3.80 11.35 -6.25
N SER A 83 3.03 10.73 -5.35
CA SER A 83 3.19 9.31 -5.03
C SER A 83 3.03 8.46 -6.28
N PRO A 84 3.67 7.28 -6.37
CA PRO A 84 3.54 6.38 -7.52
C PRO A 84 2.10 5.93 -7.76
N ALA A 85 1.80 5.40 -8.93
CA ALA A 85 0.49 4.80 -9.22
C ALA A 85 0.21 3.57 -8.35
N PHE A 86 -1.08 3.32 -8.04
CA PHE A 86 -1.50 2.18 -7.20
C PHE A 86 -2.50 1.28 -7.92
N LEU A 87 -2.28 -0.03 -7.80
CA LEU A 87 -3.28 -1.06 -8.03
C LEU A 87 -3.59 -1.74 -6.70
N LEU A 88 -4.84 -1.60 -6.23
CA LEU A 88 -5.32 -2.18 -4.98
C LEU A 88 -6.23 -3.36 -5.29
N LEU A 89 -5.98 -4.53 -4.70
CA LEU A 89 -6.82 -5.72 -4.82
C LEU A 89 -7.29 -6.15 -3.43
N HIS A 90 -8.60 -6.23 -3.22
CA HIS A 90 -9.17 -6.56 -1.90
C HIS A 90 -10.48 -7.32 -2.04
N GLY A 91 -10.64 -8.37 -1.24
CA GLY A 91 -11.89 -9.11 -1.15
C GLY A 91 -12.87 -8.46 -0.18
N ASP A 92 -14.16 -8.47 -0.51
CA ASP A 92 -15.18 -7.86 0.34
C ASP A 92 -15.57 -8.73 1.55
N GLU A 93 -15.15 -10.01 1.55
CA GLU A 93 -15.32 -10.94 2.67
C GLU A 93 -14.00 -11.20 3.44
N ASP A 94 -13.07 -10.25 3.40
CA ASP A 94 -11.78 -10.39 4.11
C ASP A 94 -11.97 -10.27 5.64
N PRO A 95 -11.73 -11.37 6.41
CA PRO A 95 -11.90 -11.37 7.86
C PRO A 95 -10.65 -10.91 8.61
N VAL A 96 -9.57 -10.61 7.92
CA VAL A 96 -8.28 -10.22 8.51
C VAL A 96 -8.07 -8.72 8.42
N VAL A 97 -8.27 -8.15 7.22
CA VAL A 97 -8.16 -6.72 6.95
C VAL A 97 -9.48 -6.26 6.34
N PRO A 98 -10.21 -5.35 6.97
CA PRO A 98 -11.48 -4.89 6.40
C PRO A 98 -11.24 -4.17 5.07
N VAL A 99 -12.08 -4.45 4.06
CA VAL A 99 -11.99 -3.84 2.72
C VAL A 99 -12.00 -2.31 2.75
N SER A 100 -12.58 -1.73 3.78
CA SER A 100 -12.58 -0.27 4.04
C SER A 100 -11.18 0.33 4.11
N GLN A 101 -10.15 -0.46 4.38
CA GLN A 101 -8.76 -0.01 4.35
C GLN A 101 -8.30 0.36 2.94
N SER A 102 -8.65 -0.44 1.94
CA SER A 102 -8.36 -0.13 0.54
C SER A 102 -9.26 0.99 0.01
N GLU A 103 -10.53 1.03 0.40
CA GLU A 103 -11.46 2.11 0.03
C GLU A 103 -11.00 3.48 0.58
N LEU A 104 -10.50 3.49 1.82
CA LEU A 104 -9.96 4.69 2.46
C LEU A 104 -8.72 5.20 1.70
N LEU A 105 -7.80 4.31 1.35
CA LEU A 105 -6.60 4.67 0.60
C LEU A 105 -6.93 5.14 -0.81
N GLU A 106 -7.82 4.44 -1.53
CA GLU A 106 -8.27 4.85 -2.88
C GLU A 106 -8.80 6.28 -2.86
N LYS A 107 -9.74 6.57 -1.96
CA LYS A 107 -10.30 7.91 -1.81
C LYS A 107 -9.21 8.97 -1.59
N LYS A 108 -8.25 8.68 -0.72
CA LYS A 108 -7.14 9.61 -0.43
C LYS A 108 -6.25 9.84 -1.64
N LEU A 109 -5.94 8.79 -2.39
CA LEU A 109 -5.11 8.89 -3.61
C LEU A 109 -5.81 9.70 -4.69
N LEU A 110 -7.12 9.49 -4.91
CA LEU A 110 -7.92 10.28 -5.84
C LEU A 110 -7.96 11.76 -5.46
N GLU A 111 -8.13 12.09 -4.17
CA GLU A 111 -8.09 13.48 -3.66
C GLU A 111 -6.73 14.15 -3.93
N LEU A 112 -5.65 13.39 -3.94
CA LEU A 112 -4.29 13.86 -4.21
C LEU A 112 -3.93 13.88 -5.71
N GLY A 113 -4.84 13.42 -6.59
CA GLY A 113 -4.57 13.30 -8.02
C GLY A 113 -3.53 12.20 -8.35
N VAL A 114 -3.38 11.20 -7.48
CA VAL A 114 -2.51 10.04 -7.70
C VAL A 114 -3.28 8.96 -8.44
N PRO A 115 -2.75 8.41 -9.54
CA PRO A 115 -3.41 7.32 -10.26
C PRO A 115 -3.63 6.11 -9.35
N VAL A 116 -4.87 5.63 -9.27
CA VAL A 116 -5.24 4.46 -8.47
C VAL A 116 -6.37 3.69 -9.12
N THR A 117 -6.30 2.37 -9.05
CA THR A 117 -7.38 1.45 -9.39
C THR A 117 -7.60 0.52 -8.21
N LEU A 118 -8.83 0.50 -7.66
CA LEU A 118 -9.26 -0.49 -6.67
C LEU A 118 -10.09 -1.58 -7.35
N ARG A 119 -9.63 -2.82 -7.23
CA ARG A 119 -10.39 -4.01 -7.55
C ARG A 119 -10.95 -4.61 -6.27
N LYS A 120 -12.24 -4.34 -6.02
CA LYS A 120 -12.99 -4.94 -4.92
C LYS A 120 -13.66 -6.22 -5.40
N GLU A 121 -13.13 -7.35 -4.99
CA GLU A 121 -13.52 -8.67 -5.49
C GLU A 121 -14.57 -9.31 -4.59
N GLN A 122 -15.74 -9.61 -5.18
CA GLN A 122 -16.86 -10.16 -4.45
C GLN A 122 -16.60 -11.61 -4.00
N GLY A 123 -16.86 -11.90 -2.72
CA GLY A 123 -16.74 -13.23 -2.14
C GLY A 123 -15.30 -13.72 -2.02
N LEU A 124 -14.29 -12.83 -2.12
CA LEU A 124 -12.91 -13.19 -1.84
C LEU A 124 -12.56 -12.86 -0.39
N THR A 125 -11.82 -13.79 0.21
CA THR A 125 -11.27 -13.65 1.57
C THR A 125 -9.80 -13.23 1.52
N HIS A 126 -9.17 -13.09 2.67
CA HIS A 126 -7.74 -12.80 2.78
C HIS A 126 -6.87 -13.92 2.18
N CYS A 127 -5.86 -13.57 1.38
CA CYS A 127 -4.95 -14.51 0.72
C CYS A 127 -5.64 -15.48 -0.27
N ASP A 128 -6.78 -15.12 -0.83
CA ASP A 128 -7.46 -15.97 -1.82
C ASP A 128 -6.62 -16.10 -3.10
N TYR A 129 -6.47 -17.35 -3.59
CA TYR A 129 -5.66 -17.62 -4.79
C TYR A 129 -6.19 -16.93 -6.05
N ARG A 130 -7.48 -16.60 -6.08
CA ARG A 130 -8.14 -15.91 -7.20
C ARG A 130 -7.60 -14.51 -7.46
N PHE A 131 -6.90 -13.89 -6.50
CA PHE A 131 -6.19 -12.64 -6.74
C PHE A 131 -5.05 -12.78 -7.78
N ASN A 132 -4.53 -13.97 -8.00
CA ASN A 132 -3.44 -14.23 -8.93
C ASN A 132 -3.90 -14.94 -10.21
N THR A 133 -5.20 -14.96 -10.51
CA THR A 133 -5.77 -15.67 -11.66
C THR A 133 -6.78 -14.83 -12.42
N GLY A 134 -7.12 -15.21 -13.64
CA GLY A 134 -8.19 -14.61 -14.43
C GLY A 134 -8.02 -13.11 -14.63
N GLU A 135 -9.08 -12.36 -14.39
CA GLU A 135 -9.10 -10.90 -14.59
C GLU A 135 -8.17 -10.14 -13.65
N ASN A 136 -7.89 -10.67 -12.45
CA ASN A 136 -6.97 -10.05 -11.52
C ASN A 136 -5.52 -10.17 -12.02
N ALA A 137 -5.12 -11.33 -12.52
CA ALA A 137 -3.82 -11.51 -13.16
C ALA A 137 -3.66 -10.58 -14.36
N ALA A 138 -4.67 -10.49 -15.23
CA ALA A 138 -4.65 -9.59 -16.37
C ALA A 138 -4.56 -8.11 -15.94
N ALA A 139 -5.24 -7.71 -14.87
CA ALA A 139 -5.13 -6.35 -14.34
C ALA A 139 -3.72 -6.02 -13.81
N ILE A 140 -3.07 -7.00 -13.18
CA ILE A 140 -1.68 -6.89 -12.71
C ILE A 140 -0.73 -6.75 -13.90
N GLU A 141 -0.88 -7.60 -14.92
CA GLU A 141 -0.05 -7.54 -16.13
C GLU A 141 -0.21 -6.20 -16.86
N ASN A 142 -1.44 -5.72 -17.04
CA ASN A 142 -1.71 -4.43 -17.67
C ASN A 142 -1.08 -3.27 -16.89
N PHE A 143 -1.22 -3.27 -15.56
CA PHE A 143 -0.62 -2.25 -14.71
C PHE A 143 0.90 -2.21 -14.83
N LEU A 144 1.56 -3.37 -14.83
CA LEU A 144 3.01 -3.47 -15.01
C LEU A 144 3.45 -3.01 -16.41
N ASP A 145 2.69 -3.38 -17.44
CA ASP A 145 2.97 -2.96 -18.82
C ASP A 145 2.87 -1.44 -19.00
N GLU A 146 1.90 -0.79 -18.36
CA GLU A 146 1.75 0.67 -18.37
C GLU A 146 2.95 1.35 -17.73
N LEU A 147 3.38 0.91 -16.55
CA LEU A 147 4.55 1.44 -15.86
C LEU A 147 5.84 1.31 -16.69
N LEU A 148 6.07 0.14 -17.31
CA LEU A 148 7.24 -0.11 -18.13
C LEU A 148 7.28 0.76 -19.40
N ARG A 149 6.12 1.09 -19.98
CA ARG A 149 6.03 2.00 -21.13
C ARG A 149 6.34 3.44 -20.73
N GLU A 150 5.83 3.90 -19.60
CA GLU A 150 6.11 5.25 -19.08
C GLU A 150 7.59 5.45 -18.76
N ASP A 151 8.21 4.49 -18.08
CA ASP A 151 9.65 4.52 -17.79
C ASP A 151 10.51 4.57 -19.07
N SER A 152 10.11 3.83 -20.10
CA SER A 152 10.80 3.82 -21.40
C SER A 152 10.70 5.17 -22.12
N GLN A 153 9.55 5.84 -22.06
CA GLN A 153 9.33 7.16 -22.66
C GLN A 153 10.10 8.26 -21.90
N ASN A 154 10.12 8.22 -20.58
CA ASN A 154 10.84 9.16 -19.75
C ASN A 154 12.36 9.05 -19.94
N SER A 155 12.88 7.83 -20.08
CA SER A 155 14.29 7.58 -20.37
C SER A 155 14.70 8.09 -21.75
N ALA A 156 13.85 7.92 -22.77
CA ALA A 156 14.10 8.43 -24.12
C ALA A 156 14.06 9.97 -24.16
N ALA A 157 13.14 10.61 -23.44
CA ALA A 157 13.06 12.07 -23.36
C ALA A 157 14.29 12.69 -22.67
N SER A 158 14.80 12.05 -21.61
CA SER A 158 16.00 12.52 -20.90
C SER A 158 17.28 12.41 -21.74
N SER A 159 17.35 11.45 -22.65
CA SER A 159 18.51 11.26 -23.54
C SER A 159 18.58 12.26 -24.71
N LEU A 160 17.49 12.97 -25.03
CA LEU A 160 17.40 13.96 -26.11
C LEU A 160 17.71 15.40 -25.64
N THR A 161 17.92 15.62 -24.35
CA THR A 161 18.18 16.94 -23.74
C THR A 161 19.63 17.15 -23.31
N CYS A 162 20.56 16.26 -23.69
CA CYS A 162 22.01 16.44 -23.48
C CYS A 162 22.74 16.91 -24.72
#